data_75a90abe0b695fc3b6666e36f32db0e7
#
_entry.id   75a90abe0b695fc3b6666e36f32db0e7
#
_cell.length_a   1.000
_cell.length_b   1.000
_cell.length_c   1.000
_cell.angle_alpha   90.00
_cell.angle_beta   90.00
_cell.angle_gamma   90.00
#
_symmetry.space_group_name_H-M   'P 1'
#
loop_
_entity.id
_entity.type
_entity.pdbx_description
1 polymer ?
#
loop_
_entity_poly.entity_id
_entity_poly.type
_entity_poly.pdbx_seq_one_letter_code
_entity_poly.pdbx_strand_id
1 'polypeptide(L)'
;MKLVILDRDGTINEDSPDYVKSPEEWMPLPGALEAVARLNHAGWHVVVASNQSGLGRGLFDVSTLNAMHAKMHRMLAAVGGRVDAVFYCPHGPDERCRCRKPEPGLFEQIGERYGIDLRGVPAIGDSPRDVLAGVAVGCEPHLVLTGKGAAYAGRSLPDTLPASTRVHQDLAAFADALIARSQHSS
;
A
#
# COMPACT_ATOMS: atom_id res chain seq x y z
N MET A 1 18.47 0.22 -5.46
CA MET A 1 17.17 -0.35 -5.88
C MET A 1 16.08 0.71 -5.68
N LYS A 2 15.30 0.96 -6.70
CA LYS A 2 14.12 1.82 -6.58
C LYS A 2 12.95 0.98 -6.08
N LEU A 3 12.58 1.14 -4.81
CA LEU A 3 11.49 0.41 -4.17
C LEU A 3 10.40 1.37 -3.72
N VAL A 4 9.14 1.00 -3.91
CA VAL A 4 7.98 1.69 -3.38
C VAL A 4 7.07 0.69 -2.70
N ILE A 5 6.52 1.07 -1.54
CA ILE A 5 5.66 0.20 -0.74
C ILE A 5 4.26 0.79 -0.74
N LEU A 6 3.29 -0.01 -1.16
CA LEU A 6 1.88 0.38 -1.27
C LEU A 6 1.03 -0.41 -0.28
N ASP A 7 0.04 0.25 0.31
CA ASP A 7 -1.10 -0.45 0.90
C ASP A 7 -1.98 -1.01 -0.23
N ARG A 8 -2.87 -1.96 0.09
CA ARG A 8 -3.77 -2.60 -0.86
C ARG A 8 -5.15 -1.95 -0.84
N ASP A 9 -5.94 -2.25 0.19
CA ASP A 9 -7.33 -1.80 0.30
C ASP A 9 -7.40 -0.28 0.50
N GLY A 10 -8.14 0.40 -0.36
CA GLY A 10 -8.25 1.86 -0.35
C GLY A 10 -7.16 2.59 -1.11
N THR A 11 -6.13 1.88 -1.58
CA THR A 11 -4.99 2.44 -2.33
C THR A 11 -4.92 1.87 -3.75
N ILE A 12 -4.88 0.55 -3.89
CA ILE A 12 -4.89 -0.14 -5.19
C ILE A 12 -6.32 -0.51 -5.58
N ASN A 13 -7.10 -1.03 -4.64
CA ASN A 13 -8.47 -1.48 -4.85
C ASN A 13 -9.44 -0.76 -3.91
N GLU A 14 -10.71 -0.82 -4.25
CA GLU A 14 -11.77 -0.25 -3.42
C GLU A 14 -11.76 -0.86 -2.03
N ASP A 15 -11.93 -0.02 -1.01
CA ASP A 15 -12.07 -0.45 0.37
C ASP A 15 -13.54 -0.81 0.67
N SER A 16 -13.76 -1.57 1.73
CA SER A 16 -15.09 -1.93 2.20
C SER A 16 -15.12 -1.93 3.73
N PRO A 17 -16.16 -1.35 4.36
CA PRO A 17 -16.33 -1.43 5.81
C PRO A 17 -16.57 -2.87 6.29
N ASP A 18 -17.04 -3.76 5.39
CA ASP A 18 -17.30 -5.16 5.67
C ASP A 18 -16.16 -6.08 5.20
N TYR A 19 -14.97 -5.52 4.97
CA TYR A 19 -13.80 -6.19 4.40
C TYR A 19 -14.00 -6.60 2.92
N VAL A 20 -12.90 -6.74 2.20
CA VAL A 20 -12.87 -7.35 0.88
C VAL A 20 -12.63 -8.84 1.09
N LYS A 21 -13.65 -9.67 0.85
CA LYS A 21 -13.70 -11.06 1.33
C LYS A 21 -13.56 -12.10 0.23
N SER A 22 -13.61 -11.68 -1.04
CA SER A 22 -13.59 -12.61 -2.18
C SER A 22 -12.97 -11.94 -3.41
N PRO A 23 -12.53 -12.74 -4.41
CA PRO A 23 -12.09 -12.19 -5.69
C PRO A 23 -13.16 -11.33 -6.37
N GLU A 24 -14.42 -11.68 -6.25
CA GLU A 24 -15.54 -10.93 -6.85
C GLU A 24 -15.68 -9.54 -6.21
N GLU A 25 -15.36 -9.40 -4.91
CA GLU A 25 -15.39 -8.12 -4.20
C GLU A 25 -14.13 -7.29 -4.44
N TRP A 26 -13.07 -7.91 -4.96
CA TRP A 26 -11.82 -7.20 -5.21
C TRP A 26 -11.91 -6.42 -6.53
N MET A 27 -12.04 -5.10 -6.44
CA MET A 27 -12.19 -4.20 -7.59
C MET A 27 -11.11 -3.13 -7.56
N PRO A 28 -10.31 -2.95 -8.63
CA PRO A 28 -9.28 -1.92 -8.65
C PRO A 28 -9.92 -0.52 -8.63
N LEU A 29 -9.23 0.41 -7.96
CA LEU A 29 -9.57 1.83 -8.06
C LEU A 29 -9.23 2.35 -9.47
N PRO A 30 -10.00 3.33 -9.98
CA PRO A 30 -9.72 3.90 -11.30
C PRO A 30 -8.29 4.40 -11.41
N GLY A 31 -7.57 3.98 -12.46
CA GLY A 31 -6.19 4.41 -12.74
C GLY A 31 -5.11 3.80 -11.85
N ALA A 32 -5.47 2.98 -10.86
CA ALA A 32 -4.48 2.44 -9.90
C ALA A 32 -3.56 1.40 -10.55
N LEU A 33 -4.10 0.48 -11.33
CA LEU A 33 -3.29 -0.55 -12.00
C LEU A 33 -2.33 0.06 -13.02
N GLU A 34 -2.80 1.02 -13.78
CA GLU A 34 -1.98 1.78 -14.75
C GLU A 34 -0.89 2.58 -14.05
N ALA A 35 -1.17 3.11 -12.86
CA ALA A 35 -0.16 3.80 -12.04
C ALA A 35 0.96 2.84 -11.62
N VAL A 36 0.62 1.64 -11.19
CA VAL A 36 1.62 0.61 -10.87
C VAL A 36 2.45 0.27 -12.10
N ALA A 37 1.82 0.09 -13.26
CA ALA A 37 2.52 -0.19 -14.51
C ALA A 37 3.51 0.93 -14.87
N ARG A 38 3.11 2.19 -14.72
CA ARG A 38 4.02 3.33 -14.98
C ARG A 38 5.20 3.36 -14.01
N LEU A 39 4.97 3.07 -12.75
CA LEU A 39 6.06 2.94 -11.76
C LEU A 39 7.04 1.86 -12.16
N ASN A 40 6.54 0.68 -12.55
CA ASN A 40 7.40 -0.41 -13.03
C ASN A 40 8.23 0.00 -14.25
N HIS A 41 7.61 0.64 -15.24
CA HIS A 41 8.29 1.09 -16.45
C HIS A 41 9.35 2.17 -16.15
N ALA A 42 9.17 2.94 -15.09
CA ALA A 42 10.16 3.92 -14.61
C ALA A 42 11.25 3.30 -13.73
N GLY A 43 11.26 1.97 -13.57
CA GLY A 43 12.29 1.24 -12.84
C GLY A 43 11.99 0.98 -11.37
N TRP A 44 10.78 1.26 -10.92
CA TRP A 44 10.37 1.02 -9.54
C TRP A 44 9.89 -0.42 -9.33
N HIS A 45 10.43 -1.05 -8.29
CA HIS A 45 9.87 -2.29 -7.74
C HIS A 45 8.73 -1.93 -6.81
N VAL A 46 7.59 -2.58 -7.00
CA VAL A 46 6.37 -2.32 -6.22
C VAL A 46 6.09 -3.50 -5.30
N VAL A 47 5.96 -3.22 -4.02
CA VAL A 47 5.68 -4.20 -2.97
C VAL A 47 4.45 -3.74 -2.20
N VAL A 48 3.61 -4.67 -1.77
CA VAL A 48 2.40 -4.40 -0.99
C VAL A 48 2.61 -4.78 0.47
N ALA A 49 2.18 -3.91 1.37
CA ALA A 49 2.11 -4.16 2.82
C ALA A 49 0.68 -3.90 3.29
N SER A 50 -0.04 -4.95 3.68
CA SER A 50 -1.49 -4.90 3.92
C SER A 50 -1.91 -5.53 5.23
N ASN A 51 -2.80 -4.84 5.98
CA ASN A 51 -3.52 -5.47 7.07
C ASN A 51 -4.68 -6.29 6.46
N GLN A 52 -4.78 -7.57 6.84
CA GLN A 52 -5.84 -8.48 6.39
C GLN A 52 -6.52 -9.14 7.59
N SER A 53 -7.09 -8.32 8.47
CA SER A 53 -7.72 -8.78 9.71
C SER A 53 -8.96 -9.65 9.49
N GLY A 54 -9.55 -9.62 8.30
CA GLY A 54 -10.63 -10.54 7.92
C GLY A 54 -10.23 -12.01 8.02
N LEU A 55 -8.95 -12.34 7.81
CA LEU A 55 -8.39 -13.66 8.05
C LEU A 55 -8.51 -14.06 9.53
N GLY A 56 -8.02 -13.20 10.43
CA GLY A 56 -8.07 -13.44 11.87
C GLY A 56 -9.49 -13.49 12.42
N ARG A 57 -10.42 -12.80 11.74
CA ARG A 57 -11.85 -12.80 12.09
C ARG A 57 -12.62 -13.99 11.48
N GLY A 58 -11.96 -14.82 10.67
CA GLY A 58 -12.61 -15.98 10.03
C GLY A 58 -13.57 -15.63 8.90
N LEU A 59 -13.48 -14.42 8.34
CA LEU A 59 -14.36 -13.98 7.24
C LEU A 59 -13.97 -14.57 5.88
N PHE A 60 -12.72 -14.96 5.74
CA PHE A 60 -12.18 -15.68 4.57
C PHE A 60 -10.90 -16.41 4.99
N ASP A 61 -10.48 -17.36 4.18
CA ASP A 61 -9.27 -18.15 4.45
C ASP A 61 -8.08 -17.71 3.56
N VAL A 62 -6.90 -18.30 3.80
CA VAL A 62 -5.69 -18.01 3.04
C VAL A 62 -5.86 -18.33 1.55
N SER A 63 -6.56 -19.41 1.23
CA SER A 63 -6.86 -19.79 -0.16
C SER A 63 -7.64 -18.69 -0.89
N THR A 64 -8.62 -18.10 -0.23
CA THR A 64 -9.41 -16.98 -0.75
C THR A 64 -8.56 -15.73 -0.92
N LEU A 65 -7.68 -15.43 0.04
CA LEU A 65 -6.75 -14.30 -0.08
C LEU A 65 -5.82 -14.49 -1.27
N ASN A 66 -5.28 -15.69 -1.44
CA ASN A 66 -4.44 -16.01 -2.59
C ASN A 66 -5.19 -15.86 -3.92
N ALA A 67 -6.48 -16.21 -3.97
CA ALA A 67 -7.31 -16.03 -5.14
C ALA A 67 -7.54 -14.54 -5.46
N MET A 68 -7.73 -13.70 -4.44
CA MET A 68 -7.79 -12.24 -4.61
C MET A 68 -6.50 -11.69 -5.20
N HIS A 69 -5.35 -12.11 -4.68
CA HIS A 69 -4.06 -11.66 -5.18
C HIS A 69 -3.78 -12.20 -6.58
N ALA A 70 -4.22 -13.40 -6.91
CA ALA A 70 -4.13 -13.94 -8.27
C ALA A 70 -4.92 -13.07 -9.26
N LYS A 71 -6.11 -12.62 -8.88
CA LYS A 71 -6.90 -11.68 -9.68
C LYS A 71 -6.15 -10.36 -9.88
N MET A 72 -5.59 -9.80 -8.78
CA MET A 72 -4.78 -8.58 -8.84
C MET A 72 -3.63 -8.73 -9.84
N HIS A 73 -2.87 -9.82 -9.74
CA HIS A 73 -1.73 -10.06 -10.62
C HIS A 73 -2.14 -10.19 -12.10
N ARG A 74 -3.27 -10.87 -12.39
CA ARG A 74 -3.78 -10.99 -13.76
C ARG A 74 -4.19 -9.63 -14.33
N MET A 75 -4.89 -8.84 -13.55
CA MET A 75 -5.35 -7.51 -13.98
C MET A 75 -4.17 -6.55 -14.17
N LEU A 76 -3.16 -6.60 -13.29
CA LEU A 76 -1.92 -5.84 -13.46
C LEU A 76 -1.19 -6.25 -14.74
N ALA A 77 -1.02 -7.54 -14.97
CA ALA A 77 -0.34 -8.05 -16.17
C ALA A 77 -1.03 -7.56 -17.45
N ALA A 78 -2.36 -7.47 -17.46
CA ALA A 78 -3.13 -6.99 -18.60
C ALA A 78 -2.81 -5.53 -18.98
N VAL A 79 -2.32 -4.72 -18.04
CA VAL A 79 -1.90 -3.33 -18.28
C VAL A 79 -0.37 -3.16 -18.25
N GLY A 80 0.37 -4.26 -18.24
CA GLY A 80 1.84 -4.24 -18.26
C GLY A 80 2.49 -3.94 -16.91
N GLY A 81 1.76 -4.12 -15.82
CA GLY A 81 2.24 -3.89 -14.48
C GLY A 81 2.46 -5.17 -13.67
N ARG A 82 3.14 -5.02 -12.54
CA ARG A 82 3.32 -6.11 -11.58
C ARG A 82 3.56 -5.59 -10.17
N VAL A 83 3.19 -6.40 -9.21
CA VAL A 83 3.59 -6.30 -7.80
C VAL A 83 4.57 -7.44 -7.53
N ASP A 84 5.77 -7.12 -7.02
CA ASP A 84 6.83 -8.11 -6.84
C ASP A 84 6.53 -9.06 -5.66
N ALA A 85 5.91 -8.54 -4.61
CA ALA A 85 5.56 -9.34 -3.43
C ALA A 85 4.44 -8.67 -2.64
N VAL A 86 3.67 -9.48 -1.91
CA VAL A 86 2.64 -9.02 -0.98
C VAL A 86 3.00 -9.50 0.43
N PHE A 87 3.16 -8.55 1.34
CA PHE A 87 3.32 -8.81 2.76
C PHE A 87 2.02 -8.46 3.46
N TYR A 88 1.50 -9.34 4.29
CA TYR A 88 0.24 -9.07 4.97
C TYR A 88 0.26 -9.54 6.42
N CYS A 89 -0.51 -8.86 7.26
CA CYS A 89 -0.77 -9.27 8.62
C CYS A 89 -2.15 -9.94 8.69
N PRO A 90 -2.22 -11.21 9.10
CA PRO A 90 -3.50 -11.93 9.17
C PRO A 90 -4.27 -11.68 10.46
N HIS A 91 -3.66 -11.01 11.45
CA HIS A 91 -4.19 -10.89 12.80
C HIS A 91 -5.32 -9.86 12.89
N GLY A 92 -6.29 -10.14 13.75
CA GLY A 92 -7.33 -9.17 14.10
C GLY A 92 -6.82 -8.07 15.03
N PRO A 93 -7.63 -7.01 15.24
CA PRO A 93 -7.20 -5.86 16.06
C PRO A 93 -6.94 -6.20 17.52
N ASP A 94 -7.54 -7.27 18.04
CA ASP A 94 -7.41 -7.71 19.43
C ASP A 94 -6.26 -8.70 19.64
N GLU A 95 -5.62 -9.14 18.57
CA GLU A 95 -4.47 -10.04 18.61
C GLU A 95 -3.19 -9.23 18.75
N ARG A 96 -2.30 -9.64 19.64
CA ARG A 96 -1.00 -8.99 19.82
C ARG A 96 -0.04 -9.49 18.74
N CYS A 97 0.50 -8.54 17.93
CA CYS A 97 1.51 -8.85 16.94
C CYS A 97 2.34 -7.60 16.65
N ARG A 98 3.46 -7.80 15.94
CA ARG A 98 4.30 -6.70 15.46
C ARG A 98 4.00 -6.31 14.01
N CYS A 99 3.18 -7.12 13.31
CA CYS A 99 2.97 -6.93 11.87
C CYS A 99 1.76 -6.09 11.52
N ARG A 100 0.77 -5.95 12.41
CA ARG A 100 -0.42 -5.13 12.12
C ARG A 100 -0.06 -3.64 12.15
N LYS A 101 -0.22 -2.95 11.03
CA LYS A 101 -0.05 -1.50 10.98
C LYS A 101 -1.01 -0.83 11.98
N PRO A 102 -0.58 0.12 12.81
CA PRO A 102 0.61 0.97 12.68
C PRO A 102 1.94 0.36 13.16
N GLU A 103 1.98 -0.89 13.59
CA GLU A 103 3.23 -1.55 13.93
C GLU A 103 4.09 -1.74 12.67
N PRO A 104 5.43 -1.68 12.78
CA PRO A 104 6.31 -1.66 11.62
C PRO A 104 6.70 -3.04 11.08
N GLY A 105 6.19 -4.13 11.64
CA GLY A 105 6.68 -5.48 11.34
C GLY A 105 6.65 -5.87 9.87
N LEU A 106 5.61 -5.49 9.10
CA LEU A 106 5.56 -5.76 7.66
C LEU A 106 6.70 -5.05 6.92
N PHE A 107 6.96 -3.79 7.29
CA PHE A 107 8.04 -3.00 6.69
C PHE A 107 9.41 -3.58 7.04
N GLU A 108 9.61 -4.00 8.29
CA GLU A 108 10.84 -4.68 8.72
C GLU A 108 11.09 -5.94 7.88
N GLN A 109 10.04 -6.75 7.64
CA GLN A 109 10.11 -7.95 6.78
C GLN A 109 10.51 -7.59 5.34
N ILE A 110 9.97 -6.50 4.80
CA ILE A 110 10.32 -6.04 3.46
C ILE A 110 11.79 -5.65 3.39
N GLY A 111 12.27 -4.86 4.33
CA GLY A 111 13.69 -4.48 4.40
C GLY A 111 14.61 -5.69 4.49
N GLU A 112 14.26 -6.66 5.32
CA GLU A 112 15.01 -7.90 5.47
C GLU A 112 15.00 -8.74 4.18
N ARG A 113 13.81 -8.92 3.58
CA ARG A 113 13.64 -9.71 2.35
C ARG A 113 14.47 -9.18 1.18
N TYR A 114 14.54 -7.85 1.04
CA TYR A 114 15.28 -7.21 -0.05
C TYR A 114 16.72 -6.82 0.33
N GLY A 115 17.08 -6.98 1.60
CA GLY A 115 18.42 -6.63 2.08
C GLY A 115 18.73 -5.14 1.96
N ILE A 116 17.74 -4.26 2.17
CA ILE A 116 17.90 -2.82 2.03
C ILE A 116 17.44 -2.06 3.27
N ASP A 117 18.04 -0.89 3.46
CA ASP A 117 17.59 0.10 4.43
C ASP A 117 16.38 0.83 3.85
N LEU A 118 15.28 0.88 4.59
CA LEU A 118 14.05 1.52 4.13
C LEU A 118 14.01 3.03 4.32
N ARG A 119 15.07 3.64 4.87
CA ARG A 119 15.10 5.10 5.00
C ARG A 119 15.00 5.79 3.64
N GLY A 120 14.04 6.69 3.52
CA GLY A 120 13.76 7.41 2.28
C GLY A 120 13.00 6.61 1.22
N VAL A 121 12.66 5.35 1.48
CA VAL A 121 11.81 4.57 0.58
C VAL A 121 10.38 5.11 0.64
N PRO A 122 9.77 5.47 -0.51
CA PRO A 122 8.39 5.94 -0.51
C PRO A 122 7.43 4.86 -0.05
N ALA A 123 6.55 5.19 0.88
CA ALA A 123 5.49 4.31 1.36
C ALA A 123 4.16 5.07 1.35
N ILE A 124 3.13 4.49 0.75
CA ILE A 124 1.85 5.14 0.56
C ILE A 124 0.68 4.25 0.97
N GLY A 125 -0.29 4.85 1.63
CA GLY A 125 -1.52 4.21 2.01
C GLY A 125 -2.65 5.23 2.17
N ASP A 126 -3.83 4.73 2.51
CA ASP A 126 -5.04 5.54 2.64
C ASP A 126 -5.37 5.92 4.07
N SER A 127 -4.55 5.51 5.04
CA SER A 127 -4.85 5.75 6.46
C SER A 127 -3.61 6.16 7.25
N PRO A 128 -3.80 6.89 8.38
CA PRO A 128 -2.69 7.22 9.28
C PRO A 128 -1.88 6.01 9.75
N ARG A 129 -2.48 4.84 9.89
CA ARG A 129 -1.80 3.61 10.29
C ARG A 129 -0.70 3.23 9.31
N ASP A 130 -0.97 3.37 8.01
CA ASP A 130 -0.01 3.07 6.95
C ASP A 130 1.20 3.99 7.04
N VAL A 131 0.94 5.29 7.20
CA VAL A 131 1.97 6.31 7.31
C VAL A 131 2.85 6.07 8.53
N LEU A 132 2.24 5.84 9.69
CA LEU A 132 2.97 5.63 10.95
C LEU A 132 3.85 4.38 10.90
N ALA A 133 3.37 3.29 10.32
CA ALA A 133 4.15 2.05 10.19
C ALA A 133 5.40 2.26 9.33
N GLY A 134 5.25 2.97 8.21
CA GLY A 134 6.39 3.28 7.33
C GLY A 134 7.40 4.22 7.97
N VAL A 135 6.92 5.27 8.62
CA VAL A 135 7.77 6.25 9.30
C VAL A 135 8.60 5.63 10.41
N ALA A 136 8.06 4.62 11.10
CA ALA A 136 8.77 3.91 12.17
C ALA A 136 10.08 3.28 11.69
N VAL A 137 10.21 2.97 10.40
CA VAL A 137 11.43 2.43 9.78
C VAL A 137 12.10 3.44 8.83
N GLY A 138 11.69 4.69 8.87
CA GLY A 138 12.30 5.78 8.11
C GLY A 138 11.80 5.95 6.68
N CYS A 139 10.71 5.30 6.29
CA CYS A 139 10.11 5.49 4.97
C CYS A 139 9.66 6.95 4.76
N GLU A 140 9.67 7.38 3.51
CA GLU A 140 9.10 8.67 3.13
C GLU A 140 7.57 8.56 3.11
N PRO A 141 6.87 9.41 3.91
CA PRO A 141 5.44 9.22 4.13
C PRO A 141 4.57 9.86 3.04
N HIS A 142 3.63 9.09 2.51
CA HIS A 142 2.62 9.54 1.55
C HIS A 142 1.24 9.03 1.95
N LEU A 143 0.23 9.86 1.74
CA LEU A 143 -1.18 9.53 1.98
C LEU A 143 -1.98 9.77 0.70
N VAL A 144 -2.82 8.81 0.32
CA VAL A 144 -3.80 9.00 -0.76
C VAL A 144 -5.16 9.39 -0.19
N LEU A 145 -5.90 10.21 -0.94
CA LEU A 145 -7.24 10.66 -0.59
C LEU A 145 -8.35 9.74 -1.11
N THR A 146 -8.00 8.50 -1.43
CA THR A 146 -8.94 7.41 -1.74
C THR A 146 -9.18 6.56 -0.49
N GLY A 147 -10.14 5.64 -0.55
CA GLY A 147 -10.45 4.79 0.61
C GLY A 147 -10.73 5.61 1.87
N LYS A 148 -10.11 5.23 2.98
CA LYS A 148 -10.22 5.97 4.25
C LYS A 148 -9.63 7.38 4.16
N GLY A 149 -8.69 7.60 3.26
CA GLY A 149 -8.06 8.91 3.05
C GLY A 149 -9.02 9.98 2.53
N ALA A 150 -10.14 9.59 1.95
CA ALA A 150 -11.18 10.54 1.50
C ALA A 150 -11.68 11.45 2.64
N ALA A 151 -11.62 11.00 3.88
CA ALA A 151 -11.99 11.79 5.05
C ALA A 151 -11.10 13.03 5.26
N TYR A 152 -9.90 13.04 4.70
CA TYR A 152 -8.94 14.13 4.84
C TYR A 152 -8.95 15.11 3.66
N ALA A 153 -9.79 14.91 2.66
CA ALA A 153 -9.88 15.80 1.52
C ALA A 153 -10.29 17.21 1.97
N GLY A 154 -9.45 18.21 1.65
CA GLY A 154 -9.67 19.58 2.07
C GLY A 154 -9.53 19.86 3.57
N ARG A 155 -8.93 18.93 4.32
CA ARG A 155 -8.73 19.02 5.77
C ARG A 155 -7.27 18.89 6.15
N SER A 156 -6.92 19.37 7.34
CA SER A 156 -5.61 19.14 7.93
C SER A 156 -5.45 17.68 8.33
N LEU A 157 -4.23 17.15 8.16
CA LEU A 157 -3.89 15.81 8.62
C LEU A 157 -3.79 15.78 10.15
N PRO A 158 -3.98 14.59 10.78
CA PRO A 158 -3.76 14.44 12.21
C PRO A 158 -2.34 14.88 12.62
N ASP A 159 -2.21 15.50 13.79
CA ASP A 159 -0.92 15.96 14.34
C ASP A 159 0.04 14.81 14.64
N THR A 160 -0.48 13.57 14.72
CA THR A 160 0.32 12.36 14.89
C THR A 160 1.16 12.01 13.66
N LEU A 161 0.79 12.54 12.48
CA LEU A 161 1.54 12.32 11.25
C LEU A 161 2.66 13.36 11.12
N PRO A 162 3.81 12.96 10.53
CA PRO A 162 4.89 13.91 10.25
C PRO A 162 4.40 15.06 9.35
N ALA A 163 4.89 16.27 9.62
CA ALA A 163 4.63 17.42 8.76
C ALA A 163 5.13 17.23 7.32
N SER A 164 6.08 16.32 7.14
CA SER A 164 6.62 15.95 5.82
C SER A 164 5.71 15.03 5.01
N THR A 165 4.58 14.57 5.57
CA THR A 165 3.64 13.68 4.87
C THR A 165 3.09 14.38 3.62
N ARG A 166 3.30 13.76 2.46
CA ARG A 166 2.79 14.26 1.19
C ARG A 166 1.44 13.62 0.89
N VAL A 167 0.51 14.45 0.43
CA VAL A 167 -0.86 14.03 0.14
C VAL A 167 -1.09 14.02 -1.37
N HIS A 168 -1.72 12.96 -1.87
CA HIS A 168 -2.02 12.77 -3.28
C HIS A 168 -3.50 12.45 -3.47
N GLN A 169 -4.09 12.95 -4.54
CA GLN A 169 -5.49 12.72 -4.87
C GLN A 169 -5.81 11.22 -4.99
N ASP A 170 -4.90 10.48 -5.64
CA ASP A 170 -4.99 9.05 -5.89
C ASP A 170 -3.60 8.46 -6.18
N LEU A 171 -3.55 7.16 -6.43
CA LEU A 171 -2.29 6.49 -6.75
C LEU A 171 -1.69 6.98 -8.07
N ALA A 172 -2.51 7.38 -9.04
CA ALA A 172 -2.04 7.93 -10.31
C ALA A 172 -1.26 9.23 -10.09
N ALA A 173 -1.80 10.14 -9.28
CA ALA A 173 -1.13 11.40 -8.93
C ALA A 173 0.18 11.15 -8.18
N PHE A 174 0.20 10.19 -7.26
CA PHE A 174 1.42 9.79 -6.57
C PHE A 174 2.49 9.27 -7.54
N ALA A 175 2.10 8.37 -8.44
CA ALA A 175 3.03 7.81 -9.43
C ALA A 175 3.63 8.91 -10.32
N ASP A 176 2.81 9.85 -10.78
CA ASP A 176 3.27 10.96 -11.61
C ASP A 176 4.28 11.83 -10.86
N ALA A 177 4.01 12.17 -9.61
CA ALA A 177 4.91 12.97 -8.78
C ALA A 177 6.24 12.25 -8.51
N LEU A 178 6.19 10.95 -8.21
CA LEU A 178 7.38 10.15 -7.92
C LEU A 178 8.26 10.00 -9.17
N ILE A 179 7.67 9.72 -10.31
CA ILE A 179 8.38 9.56 -11.59
C ILE A 179 9.02 10.88 -12.01
N ALA A 180 8.28 11.98 -11.94
CA ALA A 180 8.81 13.31 -12.29
C ALA A 180 10.01 13.69 -11.43
N ARG A 181 9.93 13.46 -10.12
CA ARG A 181 11.03 13.74 -9.18
C ARG A 181 12.28 12.89 -9.50
N SER A 182 12.10 11.62 -9.83
CA SER A 182 13.21 10.71 -10.15
C SER A 182 13.97 11.14 -11.41
N GLN A 183 13.27 11.71 -12.40
CA GLN A 183 13.88 12.18 -13.64
C GLN A 183 14.76 13.42 -13.46
N HIS A 184 14.47 14.25 -12.44
CA HIS A 184 15.25 15.45 -12.14
C HIS A 184 16.47 15.18 -11.26
N SER A 185 16.57 13.98 -10.71
CA SER A 185 17.69 13.57 -9.82
C SER A 185 18.75 12.72 -10.54
N SER A 186 18.64 12.58 -11.86
CA SER A 186 19.56 11.78 -12.69
C SER A 186 20.61 12.65 -13.38
#